data_cc99dd6c3c96032a0824357a5bd6069e
#
_entry.id   cc99dd6c3c96032a0824357a5bd6069e
#
_cell.length_a   1.000
_cell.length_b   1.000
_cell.length_c   1.000
_cell.angle_alpha   90.00
_cell.angle_beta   90.00
_cell.angle_gamma   90.00
#
_symmetry.space_group_name_H-M   'P 1'
#
loop_
_entity.id
_entity.type
_entity.pdbx_description
1 polymer ?
#
loop_
_entity_poly.entity_id
_entity_poly.type
_entity_poly.pdbx_seq_one_letter_code
_entity_poly.pdbx_strand_id
1 'polypeptide(L)'
;MDSAKPQAGETSRLEARHLQKAYGSRKVVKDVSLAVQKGEVVGLLGPNGAGKTTSFYMIVGLVRPDGGEISIDGQPVEHMPIHRRSRLGLSYLPQEASIFRKLNVEENVRAVLELQRGDDGKPLGRAQIEERLTSLLQELRVDHLRDSPALALSGGERRRVEIARALATQPRFILLDEPFAGIDPIAVIEIQRIIGFLKARGM
;
A
#
# COMPACT_ATOMS: atom_id res chain seq x y z
N MET A 1 28.86 -0.97 5.73
CA MET A 1 28.57 -0.53 4.35
C MET A 1 27.42 0.42 4.44
N ASP A 2 27.77 1.66 4.25
CA ASP A 2 26.94 2.85 4.46
C ASP A 2 25.86 2.93 3.37
N SER A 3 24.61 2.73 3.71
CA SER A 3 23.50 2.96 2.78
C SER A 3 23.21 4.46 2.77
N ALA A 4 23.78 5.14 1.78
CA ALA A 4 23.52 6.55 1.52
C ALA A 4 21.99 6.78 1.42
N LYS A 5 21.45 7.65 2.29
CA LYS A 5 20.11 8.21 2.13
C LYS A 5 20.05 8.95 0.79
N PRO A 6 18.99 8.77 -0.03
CA PRO A 6 18.82 9.54 -1.25
C PRO A 6 18.76 11.03 -0.90
N GLN A 7 19.50 11.84 -1.65
CA GLN A 7 19.55 13.29 -1.50
C GLN A 7 18.19 13.91 -1.78
N ALA A 8 17.79 14.89 -0.98
CA ALA A 8 16.56 15.65 -1.17
C ALA A 8 16.61 16.38 -2.53
N GLY A 9 15.89 15.84 -3.53
CA GLY A 9 15.84 16.38 -4.90
C GLY A 9 15.43 15.36 -5.96
N GLU A 10 15.64 14.07 -5.72
CA GLU A 10 15.22 13.04 -6.67
C GLU A 10 13.75 12.66 -6.45
N THR A 11 12.96 12.76 -7.53
CA THR A 11 11.57 12.29 -7.55
C THR A 11 11.56 10.78 -7.34
N SER A 12 11.04 10.34 -6.19
CA SER A 12 10.94 8.91 -5.87
C SER A 12 10.15 8.18 -6.96
N ARG A 13 10.69 7.06 -7.47
CA ARG A 13 10.14 6.32 -8.62
C ARG A 13 10.07 4.82 -8.34
N LEU A 14 8.89 4.25 -8.54
CA LEU A 14 8.67 2.82 -8.66
C LEU A 14 8.59 2.47 -10.14
N GLU A 15 9.33 1.47 -10.59
CA GLU A 15 9.36 1.05 -11.97
C GLU A 15 9.33 -0.47 -12.08
N ALA A 16 8.53 -0.95 -13.02
CA ALA A 16 8.51 -2.34 -13.45
C ALA A 16 8.67 -2.38 -14.97
N ARG A 17 9.57 -3.22 -15.47
CA ARG A 17 9.89 -3.34 -16.89
C ARG A 17 9.77 -4.77 -17.36
N HIS A 18 9.04 -5.00 -18.44
CA HIS A 18 8.94 -6.27 -19.14
C HIS A 18 8.58 -7.45 -18.25
N LEU A 19 7.68 -7.23 -17.26
CA LEU A 19 7.28 -8.28 -16.32
C LEU A 19 6.61 -9.43 -17.04
N GLN A 20 7.05 -10.63 -16.71
CA GLN A 20 6.52 -11.88 -17.26
C GLN A 20 6.17 -12.85 -16.14
N LYS A 21 5.07 -13.59 -16.32
CA LYS A 21 4.67 -14.67 -15.42
C LYS A 21 3.87 -15.73 -16.13
N ALA A 22 4.25 -16.98 -15.91
CA ALA A 22 3.52 -18.17 -16.33
C ALA A 22 3.22 -19.08 -15.14
N TYR A 23 2.12 -19.79 -15.22
CA TYR A 23 1.76 -20.88 -14.31
C TYR A 23 1.55 -22.14 -15.16
N GLY A 24 2.49 -23.07 -15.07
CA GLY A 24 2.59 -24.20 -15.98
C GLY A 24 2.76 -23.70 -17.43
N SER A 25 1.92 -24.14 -18.35
CA SER A 25 1.95 -23.72 -19.78
C SER A 25 1.24 -22.39 -20.03
N ARG A 26 0.50 -21.85 -19.05
CA ARG A 26 -0.31 -20.63 -19.24
C ARG A 26 0.50 -19.38 -18.90
N LYS A 27 0.81 -18.57 -19.91
CA LYS A 27 1.34 -17.20 -19.70
C LYS A 27 0.23 -16.28 -19.25
N VAL A 28 0.29 -15.84 -17.98
CA VAL A 28 -0.69 -14.92 -17.36
C VAL A 28 -0.28 -13.47 -17.55
N VAL A 29 1.01 -13.16 -17.41
CA VAL A 29 1.59 -11.85 -17.71
C VAL A 29 2.63 -12.06 -18.80
N LYS A 30 2.43 -11.43 -19.96
CA LYS A 30 3.28 -11.63 -21.15
C LYS A 30 4.41 -10.62 -21.22
N ASP A 31 4.07 -9.35 -21.05
CA ASP A 31 4.99 -8.20 -21.05
C ASP A 31 4.24 -7.00 -20.47
N VAL A 32 4.50 -6.66 -19.22
CA VAL A 32 3.91 -5.50 -18.55
C VAL A 32 5.01 -4.59 -18.08
N SER A 33 4.95 -3.33 -18.50
CA SER A 33 5.84 -2.27 -18.03
C SER A 33 4.99 -1.12 -17.50
N LEU A 34 5.36 -0.59 -16.34
CA LEU A 34 4.76 0.58 -15.75
C LEU A 34 5.77 1.33 -14.87
N ALA A 35 5.52 2.62 -14.71
CA ALA A 35 6.28 3.44 -13.77
C ALA A 35 5.33 4.37 -13.04
N VAL A 36 5.65 4.68 -11.78
CA VAL A 36 4.91 5.62 -10.94
C VAL A 36 5.91 6.52 -10.24
N GLN A 37 5.69 7.83 -10.32
CA GLN A 37 6.50 8.83 -9.63
C GLN A 37 5.76 9.34 -8.39
N LYS A 38 6.50 9.96 -7.49
CA LYS A 38 5.95 10.62 -6.30
C LYS A 38 4.85 11.61 -6.70
N GLY A 39 3.67 11.51 -6.08
CA GLY A 39 2.52 12.38 -6.37
C GLY A 39 1.78 12.03 -7.67
N GLU A 40 2.09 10.91 -8.31
CA GLU A 40 1.41 10.42 -9.50
C GLU A 40 0.39 9.33 -9.14
N VAL A 41 -0.70 9.26 -9.90
CA VAL A 41 -1.66 8.15 -9.85
C VAL A 41 -1.68 7.48 -11.21
N VAL A 42 -1.33 6.20 -11.24
CA VAL A 42 -1.31 5.36 -12.45
C VAL A 42 -2.36 4.27 -12.33
N GLY A 43 -3.22 4.14 -13.34
CA GLY A 43 -4.24 3.09 -13.44
C GLY A 43 -3.79 1.94 -14.34
N LEU A 44 -3.75 0.72 -13.79
CA LEU A 44 -3.56 -0.50 -14.56
C LEU A 44 -4.93 -1.06 -14.95
N LEU A 45 -5.32 -0.88 -16.20
CA LEU A 45 -6.62 -1.28 -16.73
C LEU A 45 -6.53 -2.55 -17.58
N GLY A 46 -7.61 -3.29 -17.63
CA GLY A 46 -7.71 -4.49 -18.46
C GLY A 46 -8.86 -5.40 -18.01
N PRO A 47 -9.28 -6.36 -18.85
CA PRO A 47 -10.36 -7.30 -18.53
C PRO A 47 -9.98 -8.24 -17.37
N ASN A 48 -10.97 -8.97 -16.83
CA ASN A 48 -10.71 -10.01 -15.85
C ASN A 48 -9.81 -11.09 -16.47
N GLY A 49 -8.83 -11.55 -15.68
CA GLY A 49 -7.83 -12.51 -16.14
C GLY A 49 -6.68 -11.92 -16.96
N ALA A 50 -6.62 -10.60 -17.17
CA ALA A 50 -5.51 -9.94 -17.90
C ALA A 50 -4.18 -9.90 -17.13
N GLY A 51 -4.12 -10.44 -15.91
CA GLY A 51 -2.89 -10.49 -15.12
C GLY A 51 -2.64 -9.25 -14.24
N LYS A 52 -3.61 -8.35 -14.07
CA LYS A 52 -3.47 -7.15 -13.23
C LYS A 52 -3.01 -7.47 -11.81
N THR A 53 -3.76 -8.29 -11.09
CA THR A 53 -3.44 -8.73 -9.72
C THR A 53 -2.11 -9.48 -9.67
N THR A 54 -1.81 -10.32 -10.69
CA THR A 54 -0.52 -11.02 -10.77
C THR A 54 0.63 -10.03 -10.93
N SER A 55 0.45 -8.97 -11.74
CA SER A 55 1.44 -7.90 -11.89
C SER A 55 1.66 -7.17 -10.56
N PHE A 56 0.59 -6.85 -9.82
CA PHE A 56 0.69 -6.28 -8.49
C PHE A 56 1.42 -7.22 -7.51
N TYR A 57 1.10 -8.51 -7.51
CA TYR A 57 1.79 -9.49 -6.66
C TYR A 57 3.29 -9.58 -6.95
N MET A 58 3.70 -9.47 -8.22
CA MET A 58 5.12 -9.41 -8.59
C MET A 58 5.77 -8.11 -8.06
N ILE A 59 5.12 -6.95 -8.22
CA ILE A 59 5.65 -5.66 -7.75
C ILE A 59 5.74 -5.63 -6.22
N VAL A 60 4.75 -6.16 -5.52
CA VAL A 60 4.74 -6.22 -4.04
C VAL A 60 5.71 -7.25 -3.48
N GLY A 61 6.03 -8.30 -4.25
CA GLY A 61 6.92 -9.39 -3.82
C GLY A 61 6.22 -10.57 -3.19
N LEU A 62 4.93 -10.76 -3.48
CA LEU A 62 4.15 -11.96 -3.15
C LEU A 62 4.38 -13.09 -4.16
N VAL A 63 4.65 -12.74 -5.41
CA VAL A 63 4.97 -13.68 -6.50
C VAL A 63 6.27 -13.24 -7.14
N ARG A 64 7.16 -14.20 -7.42
CA ARG A 64 8.40 -13.92 -8.15
C ARG A 64 8.10 -13.82 -9.66
N PRO A 65 8.55 -12.77 -10.36
CA PRO A 65 8.49 -12.73 -11.81
C PRO A 65 9.36 -13.82 -12.43
N ASP A 66 8.96 -14.30 -13.60
CA ASP A 66 9.77 -15.24 -14.41
C ASP A 66 10.71 -14.47 -15.34
N GLY A 67 10.42 -13.19 -15.60
CA GLY A 67 11.23 -12.25 -16.37
C GLY A 67 10.85 -10.81 -16.09
N GLY A 68 11.72 -9.89 -16.49
CA GLY A 68 11.58 -8.48 -16.24
C GLY A 68 12.25 -8.00 -14.96
N GLU A 69 12.19 -6.71 -14.72
CA GLU A 69 12.87 -6.01 -13.63
C GLU A 69 11.89 -5.18 -12.83
N ILE A 70 12.15 -5.03 -11.52
CA ILE A 70 11.39 -4.16 -10.64
C ILE A 70 12.39 -3.35 -9.81
N SER A 71 12.24 -2.02 -9.79
CA SER A 71 13.10 -1.15 -9.01
C SER A 71 12.31 -0.10 -8.22
N ILE A 72 12.85 0.29 -7.08
CA ILE A 72 12.40 1.43 -6.28
C ILE A 72 13.59 2.37 -6.16
N ASP A 73 13.46 3.59 -6.70
CA ASP A 73 14.56 4.59 -6.76
C ASP A 73 15.85 4.02 -7.36
N GLY A 74 15.71 3.24 -8.45
CA GLY A 74 16.83 2.58 -9.12
C GLY A 74 17.39 1.36 -8.40
N GLN A 75 16.94 1.06 -7.17
CA GLN A 75 17.34 -0.15 -6.45
C GLN A 75 16.54 -1.35 -6.92
N PRO A 76 17.18 -2.41 -7.45
CA PRO A 76 16.49 -3.66 -7.83
C PRO A 76 15.83 -4.33 -6.64
N VAL A 77 14.55 -4.74 -6.78
CA VAL A 77 13.78 -5.35 -5.69
C VAL A 77 13.10 -6.68 -6.08
N GLU A 78 13.26 -7.17 -7.31
CA GLU A 78 12.57 -8.37 -7.81
C GLU A 78 12.84 -9.63 -6.99
N HIS A 79 13.97 -9.69 -6.30
CA HIS A 79 14.35 -10.78 -5.41
C HIS A 79 14.10 -10.49 -3.92
N MET A 80 13.62 -9.28 -3.60
CA MET A 80 13.35 -8.90 -2.22
C MET A 80 11.96 -9.38 -1.80
N PRO A 81 11.82 -9.98 -0.61
CA PRO A 81 10.51 -10.33 -0.05
C PRO A 81 9.72 -9.07 0.33
N ILE A 82 8.39 -9.21 0.39
CA ILE A 82 7.44 -8.11 0.66
C ILE A 82 7.85 -7.21 1.84
N HIS A 83 8.29 -7.78 2.97
CA HIS A 83 8.65 -7.01 4.14
C HIS A 83 9.87 -6.10 3.93
N ARG A 84 10.80 -6.45 3.04
CA ARG A 84 11.92 -5.58 2.65
C ARG A 84 11.48 -4.47 1.72
N ARG A 85 10.60 -4.77 0.75
CA ARG A 85 10.01 -3.75 -0.13
C ARG A 85 9.14 -2.76 0.67
N SER A 86 8.44 -3.23 1.68
CA SER A 86 7.68 -2.36 2.59
C SER A 86 8.59 -1.36 3.32
N ARG A 87 9.77 -1.78 3.76
CA ARG A 87 10.77 -0.87 4.38
C ARG A 87 11.34 0.16 3.39
N LEU A 88 11.27 -0.13 2.09
CA LEU A 88 11.58 0.83 1.03
C LEU A 88 10.40 1.76 0.70
N GLY A 89 9.33 1.69 1.47
CA GLY A 89 8.18 2.56 1.35
C GLY A 89 7.11 2.07 0.37
N LEU A 90 7.05 0.77 0.05
CA LEU A 90 5.99 0.19 -0.77
C LEU A 90 4.91 -0.42 0.12
N SER A 91 3.67 0.02 0.00
CA SER A 91 2.50 -0.55 0.66
C SER A 91 1.54 -1.17 -0.35
N TYR A 92 0.77 -2.16 0.10
CA TYR A 92 -0.20 -2.85 -0.73
C TYR A 92 -1.54 -3.00 0.01
N LEU A 93 -2.60 -2.62 -0.66
CA LEU A 93 -3.97 -2.77 -0.19
C LEU A 93 -4.71 -3.76 -1.09
N PRO A 94 -4.93 -5.01 -0.66
CA PRO A 94 -5.55 -6.05 -1.46
C PRO A 94 -7.03 -5.74 -1.74
N GLN A 95 -7.59 -6.44 -2.73
CA GLN A 95 -9.01 -6.42 -3.04
C GLN A 95 -9.84 -6.99 -1.87
N GLU A 96 -9.38 -8.11 -1.30
CA GLU A 96 -10.04 -8.73 -0.15
C GLU A 96 -9.80 -7.95 1.14
N ALA A 97 -10.78 -8.00 2.04
CA ALA A 97 -10.68 -7.32 3.33
C ALA A 97 -9.50 -7.85 4.15
N SER A 98 -8.57 -6.97 4.47
CA SER A 98 -7.34 -7.27 5.21
C SER A 98 -7.40 -6.88 6.69
N ILE A 99 -8.55 -6.39 7.17
CA ILE A 99 -8.72 -5.92 8.54
C ILE A 99 -8.55 -7.06 9.57
N PHE A 100 -7.93 -6.78 10.69
CA PHE A 100 -7.83 -7.71 11.82
C PHE A 100 -9.19 -7.80 12.52
N ARG A 101 -9.96 -8.82 12.17
CA ARG A 101 -11.39 -8.96 12.52
C ARG A 101 -11.67 -8.99 14.03
N LYS A 102 -10.72 -9.46 14.85
CA LYS A 102 -10.85 -9.58 16.31
C LYS A 102 -10.45 -8.32 17.07
N LEU A 103 -9.92 -7.34 16.37
CA LEU A 103 -9.46 -6.06 16.94
C LEU A 103 -10.49 -4.97 16.68
N ASN A 104 -10.50 -3.92 17.50
CA ASN A 104 -11.22 -2.68 17.23
C ASN A 104 -10.45 -1.81 16.20
N VAL A 105 -10.98 -0.64 15.88
CA VAL A 105 -10.38 0.29 14.90
C VAL A 105 -9.02 0.78 15.38
N GLU A 106 -8.94 1.23 16.65
CA GLU A 106 -7.67 1.68 17.22
C GLU A 106 -6.61 0.60 17.18
N GLU A 107 -6.93 -0.58 17.68
CA GLU A 107 -6.01 -1.72 17.75
C GLU A 107 -5.50 -2.14 16.38
N ASN A 108 -6.36 -2.05 15.35
CA ASN A 108 -5.98 -2.34 13.98
C ASN A 108 -4.84 -1.45 13.47
N VAL A 109 -4.89 -0.15 13.77
CA VAL A 109 -3.87 0.81 13.33
C VAL A 109 -2.66 0.77 14.26
N ARG A 110 -2.89 0.69 15.57
CA ARG A 110 -1.85 0.60 16.61
C ARG A 110 -0.91 -0.57 16.40
N ALA A 111 -1.43 -1.76 16.08
CA ALA A 111 -0.63 -2.96 15.84
C ALA A 111 0.43 -2.76 14.74
N VAL A 112 0.14 -1.89 13.74
CA VAL A 112 1.11 -1.56 12.70
C VAL A 112 2.09 -0.49 13.16
N LEU A 113 1.61 0.53 13.91
CA LEU A 113 2.45 1.61 14.43
C LEU A 113 3.51 1.09 15.42
N GLU A 114 3.18 0.11 16.24
CA GLU A 114 4.10 -0.52 17.20
C GLU A 114 5.30 -1.21 16.54
N LEU A 115 5.16 -1.60 15.26
CA LEU A 115 6.24 -2.18 14.47
C LEU A 115 7.11 -1.13 13.77
N GLN A 116 6.70 0.15 13.81
CA GLN A 116 7.44 1.22 13.14
C GLN A 116 8.61 1.72 14.00
N ARG A 117 9.55 2.36 13.31
CA ARG A 117 10.70 3.01 13.94
C ARG A 117 10.68 4.50 13.65
N GLY A 118 11.18 5.28 14.59
CA GLY A 118 11.42 6.70 14.40
C GLY A 118 12.64 6.95 13.49
N ASP A 119 12.89 8.22 13.20
CA ASP A 119 14.05 8.65 12.39
C ASP A 119 15.39 8.30 13.06
N ASP A 120 15.41 8.12 14.36
CA ASP A 120 16.54 7.66 15.15
C ASP A 120 16.76 6.12 15.09
N GLY A 121 15.92 5.41 14.34
CA GLY A 121 15.95 3.95 14.18
C GLY A 121 15.42 3.17 15.39
N LYS A 122 14.96 3.84 16.47
CA LYS A 122 14.37 3.19 17.64
C LYS A 122 12.88 2.93 17.43
N PRO A 123 12.28 1.97 18.15
CA PRO A 123 10.83 1.80 18.16
C PRO A 123 10.13 3.10 18.56
N LEU A 124 8.96 3.37 17.98
CA LEU A 124 8.16 4.52 18.34
C LEU A 124 7.77 4.47 19.85
N GLY A 125 7.91 5.59 20.52
CA GLY A 125 7.42 5.74 21.90
C GLY A 125 5.90 5.82 21.97
N ARG A 126 5.33 5.52 23.15
CA ARG A 126 3.86 5.51 23.36
C ARG A 126 3.19 6.82 22.93
N ALA A 127 3.78 7.97 23.24
CA ALA A 127 3.24 9.29 22.87
C ALA A 127 3.22 9.48 21.35
N GLN A 128 4.28 9.07 20.65
CA GLN A 128 4.39 9.16 19.19
C GLN A 128 3.39 8.23 18.49
N ILE A 129 3.17 7.04 19.05
CA ILE A 129 2.14 6.10 18.54
C ILE A 129 0.77 6.73 18.68
N GLU A 130 0.45 7.31 19.84
CA GLU A 130 -0.85 7.91 20.12
C GLU A 130 -1.14 9.12 19.20
N GLU A 131 -0.15 9.98 19.00
CA GLU A 131 -0.24 11.14 18.10
C GLU A 131 -0.48 10.69 16.66
N ARG A 132 0.33 9.76 16.14
CA ARG A 132 0.18 9.25 14.76
C ARG A 132 -1.14 8.50 14.57
N LEU A 133 -1.56 7.72 15.56
CA LEU A 133 -2.82 6.99 15.55
C LEU A 133 -3.99 7.97 15.43
N THR A 134 -4.06 8.97 16.31
CA THR A 134 -5.11 9.96 16.32
C THR A 134 -5.16 10.73 15.00
N SER A 135 -4.01 11.18 14.49
CA SER A 135 -3.91 11.85 13.19
C SER A 135 -4.47 11.00 12.05
N LEU A 136 -4.07 9.73 11.96
CA LEU A 136 -4.54 8.81 10.92
C LEU A 136 -6.04 8.56 10.98
N LEU A 137 -6.60 8.36 12.17
CA LEU A 137 -8.04 8.15 12.33
C LEU A 137 -8.85 9.38 11.92
N GLN A 138 -8.40 10.59 12.28
CA GLN A 138 -9.02 11.85 11.90
C GLN A 138 -8.92 12.10 10.40
N GLU A 139 -7.74 11.90 9.79
CA GLU A 139 -7.50 12.07 8.36
C GLU A 139 -8.45 11.19 7.54
N LEU A 140 -8.69 9.96 7.98
CA LEU A 140 -9.57 9.00 7.31
C LEU A 140 -11.03 9.10 7.80
N ARG A 141 -11.35 10.03 8.70
CA ARG A 141 -12.70 10.27 9.25
C ARG A 141 -13.30 9.01 9.88
N VAL A 142 -12.52 8.29 10.65
CA VAL A 142 -12.92 7.09 11.40
C VAL A 142 -12.59 7.20 12.90
N ASP A 143 -12.23 8.39 13.37
CA ASP A 143 -11.92 8.69 14.78
C ASP A 143 -13.11 8.43 15.71
N HIS A 144 -14.34 8.73 15.26
CA HIS A 144 -15.58 8.44 15.99
C HIS A 144 -15.87 6.94 16.13
N LEU A 145 -15.17 6.08 15.37
CA LEU A 145 -15.29 4.62 15.42
C LEU A 145 -14.13 3.96 16.18
N ARG A 146 -13.33 4.74 16.89
CA ARG A 146 -12.06 4.30 17.50
C ARG A 146 -12.19 2.97 18.26
N ASP A 147 -13.23 2.86 19.09
CA ASP A 147 -13.48 1.68 19.93
C ASP A 147 -14.39 0.64 19.27
N SER A 148 -14.86 0.90 18.06
CA SER A 148 -15.80 0.01 17.37
C SER A 148 -15.10 -1.28 16.91
N PRO A 149 -15.70 -2.45 17.16
CA PRO A 149 -15.18 -3.72 16.65
C PRO A 149 -15.10 -3.70 15.12
N ALA A 150 -14.01 -4.23 14.55
CA ALA A 150 -13.81 -4.25 13.10
C ALA A 150 -14.93 -4.96 12.31
N LEU A 151 -15.61 -5.92 12.95
CA LEU A 151 -16.74 -6.65 12.34
C LEU A 151 -18.02 -5.82 12.23
N ALA A 152 -18.16 -4.75 13.02
CA ALA A 152 -19.32 -3.88 13.01
C ALA A 152 -19.26 -2.80 11.92
N LEU A 153 -18.11 -2.63 11.28
CA LEU A 153 -17.88 -1.59 10.29
C LEU A 153 -18.58 -1.88 8.97
N SER A 154 -19.18 -0.85 8.39
CA SER A 154 -19.62 -0.87 6.98
C SER A 154 -18.45 -1.10 6.03
N GLY A 155 -18.72 -1.45 4.77
CA GLY A 155 -17.70 -1.67 3.76
C GLY A 155 -16.78 -0.46 3.57
N GLY A 156 -17.35 0.75 3.50
CA GLY A 156 -16.61 2.00 3.36
C GLY A 156 -15.76 2.35 4.58
N GLU A 157 -16.31 2.21 5.79
CA GLU A 157 -15.57 2.43 7.04
C GLU A 157 -14.41 1.45 7.17
N ARG A 158 -14.66 0.18 6.90
CA ARG A 158 -13.62 -0.86 6.89
C ARG A 158 -12.49 -0.50 5.95
N ARG A 159 -12.82 -0.09 4.71
CA ARG A 159 -11.81 0.29 3.72
C ARG A 159 -10.97 1.48 4.18
N ARG A 160 -11.58 2.48 4.85
CA ARG A 160 -10.85 3.61 5.44
C ARG A 160 -9.89 3.16 6.55
N VAL A 161 -10.29 2.24 7.40
CA VAL A 161 -9.41 1.68 8.46
C VAL A 161 -8.25 0.88 7.84
N GLU A 162 -8.49 0.10 6.79
CA GLU A 162 -7.43 -0.61 6.05
C GLU A 162 -6.43 0.35 5.41
N ILE A 163 -6.91 1.48 4.87
CA ILE A 163 -6.05 2.54 4.34
C ILE A 163 -5.26 3.19 5.47
N ALA A 164 -5.89 3.50 6.63
CA ALA A 164 -5.18 4.03 7.80
C ALA A 164 -4.04 3.10 8.24
N ARG A 165 -4.26 1.79 8.24
CA ARG A 165 -3.22 0.80 8.53
C ARG A 165 -2.09 0.84 7.50
N ALA A 166 -2.42 0.93 6.21
CA ALA A 166 -1.42 1.04 5.15
C ALA A 166 -0.58 2.32 5.33
N LEU A 167 -1.20 3.44 5.67
CA LEU A 167 -0.54 4.72 5.90
C LEU A 167 0.31 4.75 7.19
N ALA A 168 0.00 3.90 8.16
CA ALA A 168 0.79 3.78 9.39
C ALA A 168 2.25 3.38 9.13
N THR A 169 2.54 2.74 7.99
CA THR A 169 3.92 2.43 7.55
C THR A 169 4.62 3.60 6.87
N GLN A 170 3.97 4.77 6.73
CA GLN A 170 4.47 5.94 6.00
C GLN A 170 5.00 5.59 4.60
N PRO A 171 4.17 4.96 3.74
CA PRO A 171 4.63 4.51 2.43
C PRO A 171 4.89 5.68 1.50
N ARG A 172 5.82 5.50 0.57
CA ARG A 172 6.04 6.41 -0.57
C ARG A 172 5.17 6.04 -1.76
N PHE A 173 4.91 4.74 -1.92
CA PHE A 173 4.06 4.16 -2.94
C PHE A 173 3.00 3.25 -2.30
N ILE A 174 1.78 3.34 -2.80
CA ILE A 174 0.69 2.45 -2.39
C ILE A 174 0.05 1.82 -3.64
N LEU A 175 -0.04 0.50 -3.65
CA LEU A 175 -0.74 -0.25 -4.66
C LEU A 175 -2.14 -0.60 -4.15
N LEU A 176 -3.17 -0.20 -4.89
CA LEU A 176 -4.57 -0.46 -4.57
C LEU A 176 -5.12 -1.46 -5.60
N ASP A 177 -5.36 -2.70 -5.18
CA ASP A 177 -5.91 -3.73 -6.06
C ASP A 177 -7.45 -3.66 -6.03
N GLU A 178 -8.04 -3.36 -7.17
CA GLU A 178 -9.49 -3.19 -7.36
C GLU A 178 -10.17 -2.38 -6.23
N PRO A 179 -9.71 -1.14 -5.93
CA PRO A 179 -10.15 -0.40 -4.73
C PRO A 179 -11.65 -0.08 -4.71
N PHE A 180 -12.32 -0.23 -5.83
CA PHE A 180 -13.76 0.06 -6.01
C PHE A 180 -14.61 -1.20 -6.14
N ALA A 181 -14.02 -2.40 -6.05
CA ALA A 181 -14.77 -3.64 -6.21
C ALA A 181 -15.70 -3.91 -5.02
N GLY A 182 -16.97 -4.20 -5.31
CA GLY A 182 -17.95 -4.62 -4.30
C GLY A 182 -18.36 -3.54 -3.29
N ILE A 183 -18.12 -2.27 -3.60
CA ILE A 183 -18.54 -1.14 -2.75
C ILE A 183 -19.65 -0.32 -3.43
N ASP A 184 -20.47 0.34 -2.62
CA ASP A 184 -21.54 1.19 -3.11
C ASP A 184 -21.02 2.48 -3.78
N PRO A 185 -21.82 3.16 -4.64
CA PRO A 185 -21.38 4.34 -5.35
C PRO A 185 -20.95 5.52 -4.47
N ILE A 186 -21.50 5.65 -3.26
CA ILE A 186 -21.13 6.72 -2.33
C ILE A 186 -19.73 6.44 -1.78
N ALA A 187 -19.46 5.20 -1.38
CA ALA A 187 -18.14 4.78 -0.92
C ALA A 187 -17.06 4.87 -2.03
N VAL A 188 -17.42 4.69 -3.31
CA VAL A 188 -16.51 4.95 -4.45
C VAL A 188 -16.03 6.40 -4.43
N ILE A 189 -16.94 7.37 -4.27
CA ILE A 189 -16.59 8.80 -4.21
C ILE A 189 -15.66 9.08 -3.03
N GLU A 190 -15.91 8.46 -1.88
CA GLU A 190 -15.04 8.62 -0.70
C GLU A 190 -13.63 8.08 -0.95
N ILE A 191 -13.50 6.89 -1.55
CA ILE A 191 -12.19 6.33 -1.91
C ILE A 191 -11.46 7.21 -2.94
N GLN A 192 -12.17 7.74 -3.94
CA GLN A 192 -11.58 8.69 -4.89
C GLN A 192 -11.05 9.95 -4.20
N ARG A 193 -11.77 10.50 -3.21
CA ARG A 193 -11.32 11.64 -2.41
C ARG A 193 -10.05 11.29 -1.62
N ILE A 194 -9.99 10.10 -1.03
CA ILE A 194 -8.81 9.61 -0.31
C ILE A 194 -7.62 9.50 -1.26
N ILE A 195 -7.79 8.92 -2.45
CA ILE A 195 -6.72 8.83 -3.48
C ILE A 195 -6.23 10.24 -3.86
N GLY A 196 -7.16 11.17 -4.10
CA GLY A 196 -6.83 12.57 -4.36
C GLY A 196 -6.03 13.23 -3.23
N PHE A 197 -6.41 12.97 -2.00
CA PHE A 197 -5.71 13.44 -0.80
C PHE A 197 -4.29 12.86 -0.69
N LEU A 198 -4.12 11.54 -0.91
CA LEU A 198 -2.81 10.88 -0.90
C LEU A 198 -1.89 11.45 -1.97
N LYS A 199 -2.43 11.68 -3.19
CA LYS A 199 -1.71 12.33 -4.28
C LYS A 199 -1.23 13.74 -3.88
N ALA A 200 -2.12 14.55 -3.29
CA ALA A 200 -1.79 15.91 -2.86
C ALA A 200 -0.69 15.96 -1.79
N ARG A 201 -0.55 14.89 -0.99
CA ARG A 201 0.55 14.71 -0.01
C ARG A 201 1.85 14.20 -0.66
N GLY A 202 1.86 14.03 -1.97
CA GLY A 202 3.05 13.57 -2.71
C GLY A 202 3.28 12.05 -2.61
N MET A 203 2.25 11.26 -2.30
CA MET A 203 2.32 9.81 -2.30
C MET A 203 2.06 9.28 -3.70
#